data_60109724d80bec3263a73e47342486ef
#
_entry.id   60109724d80bec3263a73e47342486ef
#
_cell.length_a   1.000
_cell.length_b   1.000
_cell.length_c   1.000
_cell.angle_alpha   90.00
_cell.angle_beta   90.00
_cell.angle_gamma   90.00
#
_symmetry.space_group_name_H-M   'P 1'
#
loop_
_entity.id
_entity.type
_entity.pdbx_description
1 polymer ?
#
loop_
_entity_poly.entity_id
_entity_poly.type
_entity_poly.pdbx_seq_one_letter_code
_entity_poly.pdbx_strand_id
1 'polypeptide(L)'
;MSHSNFDPNEFKSSQRQSWDSVARGWQKWWKTFENGAQKVSDRLIELANIESGDKILDVATGIGEPAISAAKIVGNSGRVTGTDISSEMLAIAEERARSMGLHEVLEFKQGDAESLDLETYQAFDSVLCRWGLMFLPNLDNALRNIQRLLLPEGKFAAAVWSEPSKVPLISMPISIARQELKAPLLGQGVPGPFSLADIDSLKKSLEKAGFADIKSESITVVFEFDSADEYTEFNQDIVAPVRIMLANETEERKKEVWNAVTNQAKQRFVDKNTGRIKLGNEAICIVGSKH
;
A
#
# COMPACT_ATOMS: atom_id res chain seq x y z
N MET A 1 13.33 5.02 -31.57
CA MET A 1 12.76 5.24 -30.22
C MET A 1 13.20 4.05 -29.40
N SER A 2 14.18 4.23 -28.53
CA SER A 2 14.71 3.15 -27.69
C SER A 2 13.64 2.81 -26.65
N HIS A 3 13.07 1.63 -26.71
CA HIS A 3 12.41 1.02 -25.58
C HIS A 3 13.48 0.88 -24.52
N SER A 4 13.47 1.71 -23.48
CA SER A 4 14.23 1.42 -22.28
C SER A 4 13.71 0.07 -21.80
N ASN A 5 14.55 -0.97 -21.87
CA ASN A 5 14.20 -2.27 -21.32
C ASN A 5 13.92 -2.07 -19.82
N PHE A 6 12.66 -2.24 -19.43
CA PHE A 6 12.25 -2.25 -18.03
C PHE A 6 12.91 -3.49 -17.38
N ASP A 7 13.87 -3.27 -16.47
CA ASP A 7 14.48 -4.33 -15.67
C ASP A 7 13.75 -4.47 -14.33
N PRO A 8 13.03 -5.59 -14.10
CA PRO A 8 12.30 -5.82 -12.85
C PRO A 8 13.19 -5.81 -11.61
N ASN A 9 14.46 -6.24 -11.71
CA ASN A 9 15.37 -6.30 -10.56
C ASN A 9 15.89 -4.90 -10.19
N GLU A 10 16.25 -4.10 -11.17
CA GLU A 10 16.59 -2.68 -10.96
C GLU A 10 15.41 -1.93 -10.37
N PHE A 11 14.20 -2.18 -10.88
CA PHE A 11 12.97 -1.58 -10.35
C PHE A 11 12.75 -1.95 -8.88
N LYS A 12 12.85 -3.23 -8.50
CA LYS A 12 12.70 -3.68 -7.11
C LYS A 12 13.74 -3.05 -6.18
N SER A 13 15.00 -2.98 -6.62
CA SER A 13 16.07 -2.32 -5.86
C SER A 13 15.77 -0.84 -5.62
N SER A 14 15.32 -0.14 -6.65
CA SER A 14 14.90 1.26 -6.57
C SER A 14 13.66 1.43 -5.66
N GLN A 15 12.68 0.54 -5.76
CA GLN A 15 11.50 0.56 -4.90
C GLN A 15 11.88 0.36 -3.43
N ARG A 16 12.75 -0.61 -3.10
CA ARG A 16 13.24 -0.81 -1.73
C ARG A 16 13.88 0.46 -1.18
N GLN A 17 14.82 1.05 -1.91
CA GLN A 17 15.47 2.30 -1.50
C GLN A 17 14.47 3.44 -1.30
N SER A 18 13.48 3.52 -2.18
CA SER A 18 12.41 4.51 -2.10
C SER A 18 11.60 4.35 -0.83
N TRP A 19 11.16 3.13 -0.49
CA TRP A 19 10.41 2.84 0.74
C TRP A 19 11.24 3.05 2.00
N ASP A 20 12.51 2.61 2.00
CA ASP A 20 13.44 2.88 3.10
C ASP A 20 13.57 4.40 3.36
N SER A 21 13.63 5.20 2.29
CA SER A 21 13.79 6.66 2.38
C SER A 21 12.61 7.40 2.99
N VAL A 22 11.41 6.83 2.93
CA VAL A 22 10.16 7.43 3.46
C VAL A 22 9.68 6.77 4.76
N ALA A 23 10.36 5.75 5.26
CA ALA A 23 9.92 4.99 6.44
C ALA A 23 9.70 5.87 7.68
N ARG A 24 10.58 6.84 7.93
CA ARG A 24 10.40 7.81 9.03
C ARG A 24 9.19 8.73 8.83
N GLY A 25 8.87 9.08 7.59
CA GLY A 25 7.64 9.81 7.27
C GLY A 25 6.40 8.99 7.63
N TRP A 26 6.38 7.71 7.26
CA TRP A 26 5.32 6.79 7.64
C TRP A 26 5.22 6.62 9.16
N GLN A 27 6.35 6.54 9.88
CA GLN A 27 6.36 6.50 11.35
C GLN A 27 5.75 7.77 11.97
N LYS A 28 6.05 8.95 11.41
CA LYS A 28 5.49 10.22 11.89
C LYS A 28 3.98 10.31 11.66
N TRP A 29 3.52 9.91 10.49
CA TRP A 29 2.15 10.12 10.04
C TRP A 29 1.22 8.91 10.21
N TRP A 30 1.68 7.83 10.83
CA TRP A 30 0.91 6.59 10.88
C TRP A 30 -0.49 6.77 11.48
N LYS A 31 -0.65 7.57 12.53
CA LYS A 31 -1.96 7.81 13.15
C LYS A 31 -2.90 8.52 12.20
N THR A 32 -2.43 9.59 11.54
CA THR A 32 -3.22 10.34 10.56
C THR A 32 -3.63 9.44 9.41
N PHE A 33 -2.72 8.58 8.92
CA PHE A 33 -3.03 7.66 7.84
C PHE A 33 -4.03 6.57 8.30
N GLU A 34 -3.78 5.90 9.43
CA GLU A 34 -4.65 4.83 9.91
C GLU A 34 -6.04 5.32 10.34
N ASN A 35 -6.20 6.55 10.79
CA ASN A 35 -7.53 7.11 11.05
C ASN A 35 -8.47 7.00 9.82
N GLY A 36 -7.93 7.14 8.61
CA GLY A 36 -8.69 6.92 7.39
C GLY A 36 -8.65 5.48 6.87
N ALA A 37 -7.49 4.84 6.96
CA ALA A 37 -7.16 3.56 6.35
C ALA A 37 -7.63 2.33 7.15
N GLN A 38 -7.87 2.46 8.46
CA GLN A 38 -8.21 1.33 9.34
C GLN A 38 -9.40 0.53 8.82
N LYS A 39 -10.44 1.19 8.34
CA LYS A 39 -11.61 0.50 7.79
C LYS A 39 -11.30 -0.40 6.58
N VAL A 40 -10.21 -0.12 5.85
CA VAL A 40 -9.77 -1.01 4.77
C VAL A 40 -9.13 -2.26 5.37
N SER A 41 -8.28 -2.12 6.41
CA SER A 41 -7.74 -3.27 7.14
C SER A 41 -8.83 -4.14 7.72
N ASP A 42 -9.80 -3.52 8.41
CA ASP A 42 -10.93 -4.23 9.02
C ASP A 42 -11.72 -4.98 7.92
N ARG A 43 -11.94 -4.33 6.79
CA ARG A 43 -12.66 -4.97 5.68
C ARG A 43 -11.91 -6.11 5.02
N LEU A 44 -10.59 -6.01 4.87
CA LEU A 44 -9.77 -7.12 4.35
C LEU A 44 -9.83 -8.32 5.30
N ILE A 45 -9.77 -8.08 6.60
CA ILE A 45 -9.90 -9.11 7.64
C ILE A 45 -11.25 -9.81 7.56
N GLU A 46 -12.35 -9.05 7.42
CA GLU A 46 -13.69 -9.60 7.23
C GLU A 46 -13.82 -10.41 5.94
N LEU A 47 -13.31 -9.90 4.81
CA LEU A 47 -13.35 -10.58 3.52
C LEU A 47 -12.54 -11.89 3.53
N ALA A 48 -11.41 -11.89 4.22
CA ALA A 48 -10.58 -13.07 4.43
C ALA A 48 -11.17 -14.04 5.47
N ASN A 49 -12.21 -13.62 6.20
CA ASN A 49 -12.86 -14.41 7.27
C ASN A 49 -11.88 -14.86 8.35
N ILE A 50 -11.02 -13.93 8.79
CA ILE A 50 -9.99 -14.23 9.79
C ILE A 50 -10.62 -14.45 11.16
N GLU A 51 -10.25 -15.56 11.80
CA GLU A 51 -10.75 -16.00 13.08
C GLU A 51 -9.63 -16.23 14.10
N SER A 52 -10.03 -16.45 15.35
CA SER A 52 -9.08 -16.79 16.41
C SER A 52 -8.39 -18.13 16.12
N GLY A 53 -7.07 -18.15 16.20
CA GLY A 53 -6.25 -19.33 15.96
C GLY A 53 -5.65 -19.42 14.55
N ASP A 54 -6.09 -18.59 13.61
CA ASP A 54 -5.62 -18.61 12.22
C ASP A 54 -4.13 -18.25 12.10
N LYS A 55 -3.53 -18.76 11.03
CA LYS A 55 -2.20 -18.39 10.54
C LYS A 55 -2.33 -17.45 9.35
N ILE A 56 -1.86 -16.24 9.49
CA ILE A 56 -2.01 -15.15 8.51
C ILE A 56 -0.67 -14.71 7.97
N LEU A 57 -0.60 -14.49 6.67
CA LEU A 57 0.49 -13.77 6.02
C LEU A 57 -0.01 -12.40 5.57
N ASP A 58 0.72 -11.34 5.92
CA ASP A 58 0.50 -10.00 5.39
C ASP A 58 1.66 -9.60 4.47
N VAL A 59 1.37 -9.47 3.19
CA VAL A 59 2.34 -9.18 2.12
C VAL A 59 2.43 -7.69 1.88
N ALA A 60 3.64 -7.15 1.88
CA ALA A 60 3.92 -5.72 1.83
C ALA A 60 3.25 -4.98 3.01
N THR A 61 3.53 -5.48 4.21
CA THR A 61 2.93 -5.00 5.47
C THR A 61 3.33 -3.57 5.83
N GLY A 62 4.37 -3.02 5.21
CA GLY A 62 4.89 -1.69 5.52
C GLY A 62 5.25 -1.55 7.00
N ILE A 63 4.65 -0.57 7.66
CA ILE A 63 4.82 -0.34 9.10
C ILE A 63 3.86 -1.17 9.98
N GLY A 64 3.36 -2.32 9.45
CA GLY A 64 2.68 -3.37 10.21
C GLY A 64 1.16 -3.42 10.10
N GLU A 65 0.51 -2.77 9.14
CA GLU A 65 -0.93 -2.91 8.92
C GLU A 65 -1.23 -3.49 7.52
N PRO A 66 -2.13 -4.46 7.42
CA PRO A 66 -3.11 -4.97 8.41
C PRO A 66 -2.62 -6.06 9.38
N ALA A 67 -1.34 -6.46 9.38
CA ALA A 67 -0.81 -7.52 10.24
C ALA A 67 -1.11 -7.30 11.75
N ILE A 68 -0.93 -6.07 12.25
CA ILE A 68 -1.21 -5.70 13.65
C ILE A 68 -2.71 -5.87 13.96
N SER A 69 -3.58 -5.47 13.04
CA SER A 69 -5.03 -5.63 13.19
C SER A 69 -5.43 -7.11 13.17
N ALA A 70 -4.85 -7.93 12.28
CA ALA A 70 -5.06 -9.37 12.24
C ALA A 70 -4.56 -10.08 13.52
N ALA A 71 -3.38 -9.68 14.03
CA ALA A 71 -2.80 -10.28 15.24
C ALA A 71 -3.68 -10.12 16.49
N LYS A 72 -4.42 -9.01 16.59
CA LYS A 72 -5.40 -8.79 17.67
C LYS A 72 -6.57 -9.76 17.61
N ILE A 73 -6.95 -10.22 16.42
CA ILE A 73 -8.09 -11.12 16.20
C ILE A 73 -7.67 -12.57 16.37
N VAL A 74 -6.56 -12.99 15.76
CA VAL A 74 -6.12 -14.39 15.86
C VAL A 74 -5.70 -14.77 17.27
N GLY A 75 -5.26 -13.80 18.07
CA GLY A 75 -4.92 -14.00 19.48
C GLY A 75 -3.75 -14.98 19.68
N ASN A 76 -3.56 -15.41 20.94
CA ASN A 76 -2.39 -16.24 21.33
C ASN A 76 -2.35 -17.63 20.70
N SER A 77 -3.48 -18.14 20.19
CA SER A 77 -3.57 -19.43 19.51
C SER A 77 -3.21 -19.36 18.03
N GLY A 78 -3.27 -18.15 17.43
CA GLY A 78 -2.93 -17.93 16.03
C GLY A 78 -1.50 -17.41 15.85
N ARG A 79 -1.15 -17.12 14.61
CA ARG A 79 0.14 -16.52 14.22
C ARG A 79 -0.04 -15.59 13.03
N VAL A 80 0.67 -14.47 13.03
CA VAL A 80 0.72 -13.57 11.89
C VAL A 80 2.18 -13.37 11.49
N THR A 81 2.45 -13.47 10.19
CA THR A 81 3.74 -13.11 9.61
C THR A 81 3.53 -11.91 8.68
N GLY A 82 4.18 -10.77 8.97
CA GLY A 82 4.22 -9.63 8.08
C GLY A 82 5.49 -9.65 7.23
N THR A 83 5.38 -9.45 5.92
CA THR A 83 6.54 -9.35 5.04
C THR A 83 6.59 -8.04 4.30
N ASP A 84 7.79 -7.49 4.14
CA ASP A 84 8.02 -6.30 3.32
C ASP A 84 9.43 -6.34 2.70
N ILE A 85 9.61 -5.64 1.59
CA ILE A 85 10.92 -5.52 0.95
C ILE A 85 11.83 -4.53 1.70
N SER A 86 11.25 -3.57 2.44
CA SER A 86 11.93 -2.53 3.20
C SER A 86 12.22 -2.97 4.63
N SER A 87 13.49 -3.09 4.98
CA SER A 87 13.91 -3.37 6.36
C SER A 87 13.61 -2.20 7.32
N GLU A 88 13.65 -0.97 6.84
CA GLU A 88 13.34 0.22 7.64
C GLU A 88 11.85 0.27 8.03
N MET A 89 10.96 -0.11 7.11
CA MET A 89 9.53 -0.24 7.42
C MET A 89 9.28 -1.33 8.45
N LEU A 90 9.92 -2.49 8.30
CA LEU A 90 9.77 -3.61 9.23
C LEU A 90 10.27 -3.29 10.62
N ALA A 91 11.37 -2.55 10.75
CA ALA A 91 11.87 -2.10 12.06
C ALA A 91 10.82 -1.27 12.81
N ILE A 92 10.11 -0.39 12.11
CA ILE A 92 9.01 0.40 12.68
C ILE A 92 7.81 -0.50 13.03
N ALA A 93 7.49 -1.47 12.17
CA ALA A 93 6.41 -2.43 12.41
C ALA A 93 6.67 -3.26 13.68
N GLU A 94 7.91 -3.75 13.86
CA GLU A 94 8.33 -4.48 15.06
C GLU A 94 8.21 -3.63 16.34
N GLU A 95 8.66 -2.37 16.29
CA GLU A 95 8.52 -1.46 17.43
C GLU A 95 7.05 -1.24 17.79
N ARG A 96 6.19 -1.03 16.79
CA ARG A 96 4.74 -0.89 16.98
C ARG A 96 4.11 -2.14 17.58
N ALA A 97 4.39 -3.33 17.04
CA ALA A 97 3.85 -4.59 17.53
C ALA A 97 4.31 -4.86 18.98
N ARG A 98 5.58 -4.60 19.29
CA ARG A 98 6.13 -4.75 20.64
C ARG A 98 5.47 -3.80 21.62
N SER A 99 5.25 -2.53 21.24
CA SER A 99 4.58 -1.55 22.10
C SER A 99 3.13 -1.93 22.44
N MET A 100 2.51 -2.77 21.59
CA MET A 100 1.14 -3.28 21.76
C MET A 100 1.10 -4.68 22.41
N GLY A 101 2.25 -5.26 22.77
CA GLY A 101 2.32 -6.61 23.37
C GLY A 101 2.04 -7.75 22.40
N LEU A 102 2.17 -7.54 21.09
CA LEU A 102 1.82 -8.51 20.04
C LEU A 102 3.01 -9.35 19.55
N HIS A 103 4.20 -9.17 20.12
CA HIS A 103 5.45 -9.80 19.65
C HIS A 103 5.47 -11.33 19.77
N GLU A 104 4.60 -11.94 20.59
CA GLU A 104 4.46 -13.39 20.68
C GLU A 104 3.57 -13.99 19.59
N VAL A 105 2.72 -13.16 18.94
CA VAL A 105 1.74 -13.59 17.94
C VAL A 105 2.15 -13.14 16.54
N LEU A 106 2.87 -12.02 16.44
CA LEU A 106 3.23 -11.35 15.20
C LEU A 106 4.74 -11.26 15.03
N GLU A 107 5.23 -11.83 13.94
CA GLU A 107 6.63 -11.70 13.49
C GLU A 107 6.71 -10.94 12.17
N PHE A 108 7.87 -10.33 11.92
CA PHE A 108 8.14 -9.66 10.65
C PHE A 108 9.37 -10.25 9.97
N LYS A 109 9.29 -10.44 8.64
CA LYS A 109 10.37 -10.99 7.84
C LYS A 109 10.59 -10.14 6.60
N GLN A 110 11.83 -9.77 6.32
CA GLN A 110 12.15 -9.14 5.05
C GLN A 110 11.97 -10.15 3.92
N GLY A 111 11.18 -9.80 2.91
CA GLY A 111 10.87 -10.69 1.80
C GLY A 111 10.31 -9.94 0.59
N ASP A 112 10.54 -10.53 -0.59
CA ASP A 112 9.97 -10.08 -1.85
C ASP A 112 8.73 -10.92 -2.16
N ALA A 113 7.59 -10.29 -2.34
CA ALA A 113 6.32 -10.93 -2.67
C ALA A 113 6.38 -11.87 -3.90
N GLU A 114 7.31 -11.60 -4.80
CA GLU A 114 7.50 -12.42 -6.01
C GLU A 114 8.39 -13.66 -5.78
N SER A 115 9.01 -13.80 -4.61
CA SER A 115 9.89 -14.92 -4.25
C SER A 115 9.49 -15.65 -2.97
N LEU A 116 8.26 -15.46 -2.49
CA LEU A 116 7.72 -16.19 -1.36
C LEU A 116 7.57 -17.70 -1.73
N ASP A 117 7.98 -18.58 -0.83
CA ASP A 117 7.94 -20.02 -1.04
C ASP A 117 7.57 -20.80 0.24
N LEU A 118 7.18 -22.07 0.06
CA LEU A 118 6.81 -22.96 1.17
C LEU A 118 7.99 -23.49 1.99
N GLU A 119 9.23 -23.35 1.52
CA GLU A 119 10.42 -23.74 2.29
C GLU A 119 10.66 -22.75 3.43
N THR A 120 10.43 -21.45 3.14
CA THR A 120 10.57 -20.34 4.09
C THR A 120 9.29 -20.14 4.91
N TYR A 121 8.13 -20.34 4.30
CA TYR A 121 6.82 -20.04 4.89
C TYR A 121 5.96 -21.32 4.97
N GLN A 122 5.34 -21.54 6.13
CA GLN A 122 4.29 -22.56 6.28
C GLN A 122 3.03 -22.08 5.53
N ALA A 123 2.12 -23.02 5.24
CA ALA A 123 0.83 -22.67 4.65
C ALA A 123 -0.05 -21.85 5.62
N PHE A 124 -0.83 -20.93 5.07
CA PHE A 124 -1.64 -19.96 5.79
C PHE A 124 -3.13 -20.19 5.55
N ASP A 125 -3.94 -19.88 6.56
CA ASP A 125 -5.40 -19.84 6.44
C ASP A 125 -5.83 -18.67 5.55
N SER A 126 -5.17 -17.52 5.71
CA SER A 126 -5.42 -16.35 4.87
C SER A 126 -4.16 -15.53 4.59
N VAL A 127 -4.17 -14.86 3.43
CA VAL A 127 -3.14 -13.90 3.03
C VAL A 127 -3.78 -12.54 2.80
N LEU A 128 -3.14 -11.49 3.34
CA LEU A 128 -3.57 -10.11 3.19
C LEU A 128 -2.54 -9.32 2.37
N CYS A 129 -2.99 -8.27 1.66
CA CYS A 129 -2.11 -7.28 1.04
C CYS A 129 -2.82 -5.94 0.88
N ARG A 130 -2.48 -4.95 1.71
CA ARG A 130 -3.07 -3.62 1.65
C ARG A 130 -2.17 -2.65 0.89
N TRP A 131 -2.55 -2.27 -0.33
CA TRP A 131 -1.84 -1.31 -1.20
C TRP A 131 -0.42 -1.70 -1.61
N GLY A 132 -0.07 -2.99 -1.53
CA GLY A 132 1.24 -3.50 -1.94
C GLY A 132 1.28 -3.99 -3.40
N LEU A 133 0.24 -4.71 -3.85
CA LEU A 133 0.20 -5.39 -5.15
C LEU A 133 0.54 -4.49 -6.35
N MET A 134 0.11 -3.24 -6.31
CA MET A 134 0.27 -2.28 -7.41
C MET A 134 1.73 -1.85 -7.67
N PHE A 135 2.65 -2.21 -6.78
CA PHE A 135 4.08 -1.92 -6.92
C PHE A 135 4.89 -3.14 -7.38
N LEU A 136 4.25 -4.27 -7.64
CA LEU A 136 4.93 -5.49 -8.05
C LEU A 136 5.16 -5.52 -9.56
N PRO A 137 6.42 -5.62 -10.03
CA PRO A 137 6.72 -5.70 -11.46
C PRO A 137 6.26 -7.01 -12.10
N ASN A 138 6.14 -8.09 -11.36
CA ASN A 138 5.62 -9.38 -11.83
C ASN A 138 4.44 -9.85 -10.97
N LEU A 139 3.31 -9.16 -11.11
CA LEU A 139 2.09 -9.47 -10.38
C LEU A 139 1.65 -10.93 -10.52
N ASP A 140 1.71 -11.48 -11.74
CA ASP A 140 1.30 -12.87 -12.01
C ASP A 140 2.13 -13.88 -11.19
N ASN A 141 3.43 -13.62 -11.02
CA ASN A 141 4.28 -14.49 -10.20
C ASN A 141 3.96 -14.39 -8.72
N ALA A 142 3.78 -13.17 -8.22
CA ALA A 142 3.41 -12.93 -6.83
C ALA A 142 2.06 -13.59 -6.48
N LEU A 143 1.05 -13.42 -7.33
CA LEU A 143 -0.27 -14.03 -7.11
C LEU A 143 -0.21 -15.56 -7.10
N ARG A 144 0.58 -16.19 -7.99
CA ARG A 144 0.79 -17.66 -7.97
C ARG A 144 1.50 -18.11 -6.70
N ASN A 145 2.49 -17.38 -6.21
CA ASN A 145 3.18 -17.72 -4.96
C ASN A 145 2.23 -17.59 -3.77
N ILE A 146 1.46 -16.51 -3.69
CA ILE A 146 0.43 -16.32 -2.67
C ILE A 146 -0.58 -17.48 -2.68
N GLN A 147 -1.07 -17.86 -3.87
CA GLN A 147 -2.01 -18.98 -4.00
C GLN A 147 -1.42 -20.30 -3.49
N ARG A 148 -0.13 -20.57 -3.76
CA ARG A 148 0.55 -21.78 -3.26
C ARG A 148 0.70 -21.79 -1.75
N LEU A 149 0.91 -20.64 -1.13
CA LEU A 149 1.07 -20.48 0.32
C LEU A 149 -0.24 -20.64 1.10
N LEU A 150 -1.40 -20.57 0.44
CA LEU A 150 -2.69 -20.79 1.10
C LEU A 150 -2.97 -22.28 1.33
N LEU A 151 -3.61 -22.59 2.44
CA LEU A 151 -4.28 -23.85 2.67
C LEU A 151 -5.47 -24.02 1.70
N PRO A 152 -5.98 -25.25 1.46
CA PRO A 152 -7.25 -25.45 0.78
C PRO A 152 -8.35 -24.63 1.48
N GLU A 153 -9.24 -24.01 0.72
CA GLU A 153 -10.30 -23.07 1.16
C GLU A 153 -9.76 -21.76 1.77
N GLY A 154 -8.43 -21.59 1.83
CA GLY A 154 -7.80 -20.37 2.30
C GLY A 154 -8.10 -19.18 1.40
N LYS A 155 -8.08 -17.96 1.96
CA LYS A 155 -8.47 -16.75 1.26
C LYS A 155 -7.32 -15.75 1.09
N PHE A 156 -7.30 -15.12 -0.06
CA PHE A 156 -6.47 -13.93 -0.30
C PHE A 156 -7.34 -12.70 -0.40
N ALA A 157 -7.12 -11.72 0.48
CA ALA A 157 -7.80 -10.44 0.44
C ALA A 157 -6.79 -9.29 0.25
N ALA A 158 -7.06 -8.42 -0.72
CA ALA A 158 -6.17 -7.31 -1.03
C ALA A 158 -6.93 -6.00 -1.26
N ALA A 159 -6.24 -4.88 -1.06
CA ALA A 159 -6.74 -3.57 -1.42
C ALA A 159 -5.77 -2.86 -2.36
N VAL A 160 -6.31 -2.20 -3.37
CA VAL A 160 -5.60 -1.34 -4.31
C VAL A 160 -6.30 0.01 -4.41
N TRP A 161 -5.60 1.04 -4.89
CA TRP A 161 -6.26 2.30 -5.19
C TRP A 161 -7.05 2.20 -6.50
N SER A 162 -8.17 2.90 -6.53
CA SER A 162 -8.97 3.11 -7.73
C SER A 162 -8.28 4.09 -8.69
N GLU A 163 -8.97 4.53 -9.72
CA GLU A 163 -8.45 5.46 -10.73
C GLU A 163 -8.01 6.81 -10.12
N PRO A 164 -7.02 7.50 -10.73
CA PRO A 164 -6.45 8.74 -10.20
C PRO A 164 -7.48 9.82 -9.87
N SER A 165 -8.56 9.92 -10.64
CA SER A 165 -9.65 10.88 -10.44
C SER A 165 -10.39 10.71 -9.11
N LYS A 166 -10.37 9.50 -8.55
CA LYS A 166 -11.04 9.13 -7.30
C LYS A 166 -10.09 9.04 -6.10
N VAL A 167 -8.80 9.31 -6.28
CA VAL A 167 -7.79 9.21 -5.21
C VAL A 167 -6.97 10.49 -5.11
N PRO A 168 -7.59 11.63 -4.78
CA PRO A 168 -6.93 12.94 -4.76
C PRO A 168 -5.78 13.03 -3.76
N LEU A 169 -5.77 12.22 -2.69
CA LEU A 169 -4.67 12.19 -1.71
C LEU A 169 -3.30 12.04 -2.38
N ILE A 170 -3.21 11.16 -3.38
CA ILE A 170 -1.96 10.79 -4.05
C ILE A 170 -1.88 11.40 -5.44
N SER A 171 -2.99 11.39 -6.20
CA SER A 171 -2.99 11.81 -7.60
C SER A 171 -2.76 13.31 -7.77
N MET A 172 -3.25 14.13 -6.84
CA MET A 172 -3.12 15.59 -6.95
C MET A 172 -1.65 16.04 -6.83
N PRO A 173 -0.88 15.67 -5.79
CA PRO A 173 0.53 16.09 -5.71
C PRO A 173 1.37 15.52 -6.86
N ILE A 174 1.14 14.28 -7.30
CA ILE A 174 1.83 13.70 -8.46
C ILE A 174 1.51 14.49 -9.74
N SER A 175 0.24 14.84 -9.97
CA SER A 175 -0.18 15.58 -11.17
C SER A 175 0.44 16.98 -11.19
N ILE A 176 0.43 17.67 -10.05
CA ILE A 176 1.02 19.02 -9.94
C ILE A 176 2.53 18.97 -10.16
N ALA A 177 3.25 18.07 -9.48
CA ALA A 177 4.69 17.94 -9.65
C ALA A 177 5.05 17.66 -11.12
N ARG A 178 4.29 16.80 -11.80
CA ARG A 178 4.51 16.50 -13.22
C ARG A 178 4.26 17.70 -14.12
N GLN A 179 3.19 18.44 -13.87
CA GLN A 179 2.87 19.65 -14.64
C GLN A 179 3.96 20.71 -14.47
N GLU A 180 4.36 20.97 -13.24
CA GLU A 180 5.38 21.94 -12.90
C GLU A 180 6.76 21.58 -13.49
N LEU A 181 7.13 20.32 -13.45
CA LEU A 181 8.41 19.82 -13.96
C LEU A 181 8.39 19.45 -15.45
N LYS A 182 7.20 19.54 -16.10
CA LYS A 182 6.99 19.04 -17.48
C LYS A 182 7.45 17.61 -17.67
N ALA A 183 7.31 16.78 -16.61
CA ALA A 183 7.73 15.40 -16.62
C ALA A 183 6.80 14.52 -17.47
N PRO A 184 7.32 13.54 -18.23
CA PRO A 184 6.51 12.66 -19.08
C PRO A 184 5.55 11.81 -18.27
N LEU A 185 4.48 11.31 -18.92
CA LEU A 185 3.63 10.27 -18.34
C LEU A 185 4.45 9.00 -18.12
N LEU A 186 4.23 8.33 -16.98
CA LEU A 186 4.76 6.99 -16.80
C LEU A 186 4.23 6.09 -17.91
N GLY A 187 5.09 5.23 -18.47
CA GLY A 187 4.70 4.28 -19.52
C GLY A 187 3.58 3.35 -19.04
N GLN A 188 2.77 2.85 -19.98
CA GLN A 188 1.80 1.81 -19.66
C GLN A 188 2.52 0.57 -19.12
N GLY A 189 1.94 -0.06 -18.08
CA GLY A 189 2.50 -1.27 -17.46
C GLY A 189 3.61 -1.03 -16.44
N VAL A 190 4.00 0.22 -16.16
CA VAL A 190 4.93 0.51 -15.08
C VAL A 190 4.18 0.43 -13.74
N PRO A 191 4.69 -0.36 -12.76
CA PRO A 191 4.06 -0.45 -11.44
C PRO A 191 4.00 0.92 -10.76
N GLY A 192 2.92 1.15 -10.01
CA GLY A 192 2.70 2.42 -9.31
C GLY A 192 1.31 2.48 -8.69
N PRO A 193 0.99 3.56 -7.98
CA PRO A 193 -0.23 3.63 -7.16
C PRO A 193 -1.54 3.29 -7.88
N PHE A 194 -1.58 3.46 -9.20
CA PHE A 194 -2.79 3.30 -10.00
C PHE A 194 -2.70 2.19 -11.06
N SER A 195 -1.63 1.38 -11.03
CA SER A 195 -1.39 0.33 -12.04
C SER A 195 -2.44 -0.78 -12.05
N LEU A 196 -3.17 -0.96 -10.94
CA LEU A 196 -4.22 -1.97 -10.76
C LEU A 196 -5.63 -1.36 -10.58
N ALA A 197 -5.84 -0.13 -11.04
CA ALA A 197 -7.14 0.54 -10.96
C ALA A 197 -8.22 -0.11 -11.85
N ASP A 198 -7.80 -0.84 -12.90
CA ASP A 198 -8.70 -1.67 -13.72
C ASP A 198 -8.99 -2.99 -12.99
N ILE A 199 -10.14 -3.02 -12.30
CA ILE A 199 -10.54 -4.16 -11.48
C ILE A 199 -10.79 -5.43 -12.29
N ASP A 200 -11.25 -5.31 -13.52
CA ASP A 200 -11.52 -6.47 -14.37
C ASP A 200 -10.22 -7.14 -14.83
N SER A 201 -9.19 -6.36 -15.10
CA SER A 201 -7.85 -6.88 -15.35
C SER A 201 -7.26 -7.54 -14.11
N LEU A 202 -7.45 -6.97 -12.91
CA LEU A 202 -6.97 -7.57 -11.67
C LEU A 202 -7.70 -8.89 -11.37
N LYS A 203 -9.03 -8.97 -11.56
CA LYS A 203 -9.79 -10.23 -11.42
C LYS A 203 -9.24 -11.32 -12.33
N LYS A 204 -9.00 -11.01 -13.61
CA LYS A 204 -8.40 -11.95 -14.56
C LYS A 204 -7.01 -12.44 -14.13
N SER A 205 -6.21 -11.57 -13.51
CA SER A 205 -4.90 -11.97 -12.96
C SER A 205 -5.04 -12.95 -11.79
N LEU A 206 -6.03 -12.74 -10.91
CA LEU A 206 -6.33 -13.68 -9.83
C LEU A 206 -6.84 -15.02 -10.38
N GLU A 207 -7.78 -15.00 -11.33
CA GLU A 207 -8.28 -16.22 -12.01
C GLU A 207 -7.13 -17.02 -12.63
N LYS A 208 -6.26 -16.35 -13.38
CA LYS A 208 -5.06 -16.94 -14.00
C LYS A 208 -4.08 -17.54 -12.98
N ALA A 209 -4.02 -16.96 -11.78
CA ALA A 209 -3.20 -17.49 -10.68
C ALA A 209 -3.84 -18.67 -9.95
N GLY A 210 -5.10 -19.04 -10.26
CA GLY A 210 -5.82 -20.17 -9.70
C GLY A 210 -6.72 -19.85 -8.51
N PHE A 211 -7.09 -18.57 -8.34
CA PHE A 211 -8.11 -18.17 -7.38
C PHE A 211 -9.52 -18.34 -7.96
N ALA A 212 -10.45 -18.72 -7.12
CA ALA A 212 -11.88 -18.82 -7.42
C ALA A 212 -12.71 -17.92 -6.51
N ASP A 213 -14.02 -17.87 -6.71
CA ASP A 213 -14.99 -17.06 -5.93
C ASP A 213 -14.59 -15.58 -5.77
N ILE A 214 -13.98 -15.02 -6.81
CA ILE A 214 -13.42 -13.69 -6.76
C ILE A 214 -14.52 -12.63 -6.66
N LYS A 215 -14.47 -11.83 -5.59
CA LYS A 215 -15.39 -10.71 -5.33
C LYS A 215 -14.59 -9.43 -5.13
N SER A 216 -15.19 -8.32 -5.52
CA SER A 216 -14.60 -7.00 -5.31
C SER A 216 -15.66 -5.98 -4.93
N GLU A 217 -15.25 -4.96 -4.19
CA GLU A 217 -16.07 -3.83 -3.79
C GLU A 217 -15.22 -2.57 -3.64
N SER A 218 -15.86 -1.40 -3.76
CA SER A 218 -15.20 -0.12 -3.54
C SER A 218 -15.53 0.42 -2.15
N ILE A 219 -14.53 0.97 -1.48
CA ILE A 219 -14.65 1.62 -0.17
C ILE A 219 -14.15 3.05 -0.28
N THR A 220 -14.94 4.02 0.22
CA THR A 220 -14.45 5.39 0.37
C THR A 220 -13.59 5.52 1.62
N VAL A 221 -12.34 5.90 1.46
CA VAL A 221 -11.36 6.19 2.51
C VAL A 221 -11.27 7.71 2.68
N VAL A 222 -11.49 8.20 3.88
CA VAL A 222 -11.45 9.64 4.15
C VAL A 222 -10.22 9.98 4.96
N PHE A 223 -9.38 10.88 4.44
CA PHE A 223 -8.25 11.44 5.17
C PHE A 223 -8.56 12.89 5.55
N GLU A 224 -8.22 13.25 6.78
CA GLU A 224 -8.43 14.57 7.33
C GLU A 224 -7.10 15.17 7.78
N PHE A 225 -6.93 16.47 7.53
CA PHE A 225 -5.76 17.25 7.94
C PHE A 225 -6.25 18.58 8.55
N ASP A 226 -5.51 19.10 9.50
CA ASP A 226 -5.88 20.35 10.16
C ASP A 226 -5.70 21.57 9.25
N SER A 227 -4.86 21.46 8.21
CA SER A 227 -4.66 22.50 7.21
C SER A 227 -4.15 21.96 5.88
N ALA A 228 -4.12 22.83 4.85
CA ALA A 228 -3.47 22.52 3.58
C ALA A 228 -1.95 22.42 3.71
N ASP A 229 -1.37 23.12 4.65
CA ASP A 229 0.06 23.06 4.91
C ASP A 229 0.42 21.71 5.55
N GLU A 230 -0.37 21.20 6.50
CA GLU A 230 -0.22 19.85 7.06
C GLU A 230 -0.39 18.75 6.00
N TYR A 231 -1.40 18.88 5.13
CA TYR A 231 -1.55 17.97 4.00
C TYR A 231 -0.32 17.95 3.10
N THR A 232 0.28 19.13 2.86
CA THR A 232 1.50 19.23 2.04
C THR A 232 2.68 18.59 2.74
N GLU A 233 2.88 18.82 4.03
CA GLU A 233 3.93 18.20 4.84
C GLU A 233 3.80 16.66 4.84
N PHE A 234 2.59 16.14 5.05
CA PHE A 234 2.30 14.72 4.92
C PHE A 234 2.76 14.16 3.56
N ASN A 235 2.43 14.85 2.46
CA ASN A 235 2.83 14.40 1.12
C ASN A 235 4.34 14.50 0.88
N GLN A 236 5.01 15.49 1.44
CA GLN A 236 6.47 15.62 1.39
C GLN A 236 7.16 14.44 2.06
N ASP A 237 6.59 13.95 3.15
CA ASP A 237 7.17 12.89 3.96
C ASP A 237 6.90 11.48 3.39
N ILE A 238 5.75 11.24 2.74
CA ILE A 238 5.34 9.87 2.37
C ILE A 238 5.16 9.59 0.88
N VAL A 239 4.96 10.62 0.03
CA VAL A 239 4.68 10.37 -1.40
C VAL A 239 5.99 10.24 -2.19
N ALA A 240 6.57 9.05 -2.13
CA ALA A 240 7.83 8.72 -2.78
C ALA A 240 7.92 9.13 -4.26
N PRO A 241 6.89 8.93 -5.13
CA PRO A 241 6.96 9.37 -6.53
C PRO A 241 7.26 10.86 -6.72
N VAL A 242 6.71 11.73 -5.88
CA VAL A 242 6.98 13.17 -5.97
C VAL A 242 8.41 13.48 -5.52
N ARG A 243 8.88 12.81 -4.46
CA ARG A 243 10.27 12.97 -3.98
C ARG A 243 11.27 12.56 -5.05
N ILE A 244 11.01 11.46 -5.77
CA ILE A 244 11.87 11.00 -6.87
C ILE A 244 11.90 12.04 -7.99
N MET A 245 10.75 12.58 -8.40
CA MET A 245 10.69 13.63 -9.42
C MET A 245 11.46 14.90 -9.03
N LEU A 246 11.48 15.23 -7.74
CA LEU A 246 12.13 16.42 -7.20
C LEU A 246 13.60 16.20 -6.83
N ALA A 247 14.13 14.97 -6.89
CA ALA A 247 15.44 14.63 -6.32
C ALA A 247 16.60 15.52 -6.84
N ASN A 248 16.58 15.85 -8.13
CA ASN A 248 17.62 16.65 -8.79
C ASN A 248 17.25 18.12 -8.97
N GLU A 249 16.14 18.58 -8.41
CA GLU A 249 15.71 19.97 -8.49
C GLU A 249 16.35 20.83 -7.41
N THR A 250 16.47 22.17 -7.68
CA THR A 250 16.92 23.12 -6.66
C THR A 250 15.91 23.26 -5.52
N GLU A 251 16.36 23.70 -4.35
CA GLU A 251 15.46 23.90 -3.20
C GLU A 251 14.35 24.92 -3.49
N GLU A 252 14.66 25.96 -4.30
CA GLU A 252 13.67 26.94 -4.76
C GLU A 252 12.59 26.26 -5.62
N ARG A 253 13.01 25.39 -6.55
CA ARG A 253 12.08 24.68 -7.43
C ARG A 253 11.23 23.68 -6.67
N LYS A 254 11.81 22.95 -5.72
CA LYS A 254 11.06 22.08 -4.79
C LYS A 254 9.99 22.86 -4.04
N LYS A 255 10.36 24.03 -3.50
CA LYS A 255 9.43 24.89 -2.77
C LYS A 255 8.29 25.40 -3.66
N GLU A 256 8.56 25.75 -4.91
CA GLU A 256 7.53 26.17 -5.88
C GLU A 256 6.51 25.06 -6.11
N VAL A 257 6.98 23.83 -6.36
CA VAL A 257 6.10 22.67 -6.58
C VAL A 257 5.23 22.42 -5.36
N TRP A 258 5.81 22.41 -4.15
CA TRP A 258 5.05 22.17 -2.94
C TRP A 258 4.07 23.30 -2.61
N ASN A 259 4.43 24.55 -2.90
CA ASN A 259 3.50 25.67 -2.78
C ASN A 259 2.32 25.53 -3.74
N ALA A 260 2.55 25.01 -4.97
CA ALA A 260 1.46 24.73 -5.90
C ALA A 260 0.52 23.64 -5.37
N VAL A 261 1.07 22.58 -4.73
CA VAL A 261 0.27 21.55 -4.06
C VAL A 261 -0.57 22.14 -2.94
N THR A 262 0.03 22.94 -2.06
CA THR A 262 -0.68 23.60 -0.95
C THR A 262 -1.81 24.52 -1.47
N ASN A 263 -1.53 25.32 -2.48
CA ASN A 263 -2.52 26.24 -3.06
C ASN A 263 -3.69 25.49 -3.69
N GLN A 264 -3.42 24.40 -4.41
CA GLN A 264 -4.46 23.57 -4.99
C GLN A 264 -5.31 22.88 -3.91
N ALA A 265 -4.68 22.41 -2.83
CA ALA A 265 -5.39 21.82 -1.70
C ALA A 265 -6.30 22.88 -1.02
N LYS A 266 -5.80 24.10 -0.80
CA LYS A 266 -6.58 25.25 -0.27
C LYS A 266 -7.81 25.54 -1.11
N GLN A 267 -7.67 25.52 -2.43
CA GLN A 267 -8.78 25.83 -3.34
C GLN A 267 -9.84 24.74 -3.41
N ARG A 268 -9.45 23.49 -3.34
CA ARG A 268 -10.36 22.37 -3.64
C ARG A 268 -10.94 21.67 -2.42
N PHE A 269 -10.22 21.61 -1.30
CA PHE A 269 -10.54 20.68 -0.22
C PHE A 269 -10.66 21.33 1.16
N VAL A 270 -10.32 22.61 1.31
CA VAL A 270 -10.46 23.30 2.59
C VAL A 270 -11.95 23.60 2.86
N ASP A 271 -12.44 23.12 3.97
CA ASP A 271 -13.72 23.55 4.54
C ASP A 271 -13.59 25.01 5.02
N LYS A 272 -14.42 25.89 4.47
CA LYS A 272 -14.33 27.33 4.72
C LYS A 272 -14.64 27.74 6.15
N ASN A 273 -15.37 26.91 6.90
CA ASN A 273 -15.76 27.20 8.28
C ASN A 273 -14.70 26.75 9.29
N THR A 274 -14.03 25.61 9.00
CA THR A 274 -13.10 24.98 9.94
C THR A 274 -11.64 25.17 9.56
N GLY A 275 -11.33 25.52 8.31
CA GLY A 275 -9.98 25.56 7.76
C GLY A 275 -9.36 24.17 7.50
N ARG A 276 -10.04 23.10 7.88
CA ARG A 276 -9.57 21.71 7.75
C ARG A 276 -9.73 21.19 6.33
N ILE A 277 -8.91 20.22 5.99
CA ILE A 277 -9.03 19.45 4.75
C ILE A 277 -9.69 18.11 5.04
N LYS A 278 -10.61 17.72 4.16
CA LYS A 278 -11.22 16.41 4.14
C LYS A 278 -11.24 15.86 2.72
N LEU A 279 -10.51 14.75 2.50
CA LEU A 279 -10.32 14.12 1.20
C LEU A 279 -10.95 12.74 1.18
N GLY A 280 -11.99 12.54 0.37
CA GLY A 280 -12.50 11.21 0.04
C GLY A 280 -11.65 10.57 -1.05
N ASN A 281 -11.24 9.31 -0.82
CA ASN A 281 -10.47 8.51 -1.77
C ASN A 281 -11.15 7.15 -1.93
N GLU A 282 -11.06 6.54 -3.09
CA GLU A 282 -11.64 5.22 -3.35
C GLU A 282 -10.56 4.14 -3.34
N ALA A 283 -10.71 3.17 -2.43
CA ALA A 283 -9.96 1.93 -2.46
C ALA A 283 -10.86 0.81 -3.02
N ILE A 284 -10.27 -0.12 -3.76
CA ILE A 284 -10.93 -1.33 -4.23
C ILE A 284 -10.40 -2.48 -3.38
N CYS A 285 -11.30 -3.13 -2.64
CA CYS A 285 -11.02 -4.37 -1.93
C CYS A 285 -11.41 -5.55 -2.82
N ILE A 286 -10.56 -6.57 -2.88
CA ILE A 286 -10.77 -7.79 -3.66
C ILE A 286 -10.45 -9.00 -2.79
N VAL A 287 -11.21 -10.07 -2.95
CA VAL A 287 -10.96 -11.35 -2.29
C VAL A 287 -11.13 -12.49 -3.28
N GLY A 288 -10.32 -13.54 -3.14
CA GLY A 288 -10.44 -14.81 -3.87
C GLY A 288 -10.06 -15.97 -2.97
N SER A 289 -10.58 -17.15 -3.25
CA SER A 289 -10.36 -18.39 -2.51
C SER A 289 -9.47 -19.35 -3.27
N LYS A 290 -8.72 -20.20 -2.56
CA LYS A 290 -8.04 -21.36 -3.09
C LYS A 290 -8.94 -22.58 -2.89
N HIS A 291 -9.25 -23.29 -3.95
CA HIS A 291 -9.92 -24.61 -3.92
C HIS A 291 -8.93 -25.75 -4.03
#